data_08d92df57b892888aba1f11cff31bd7e
#
_entry.id   08d92df57b892888aba1f11cff31bd7e
#
_cell.length_a   1.000
_cell.length_b   1.000
_cell.length_c   1.000
_cell.angle_alpha   90.00
_cell.angle_beta   90.00
_cell.angle_gamma   90.00
#
_symmetry.space_group_name_H-M   'P 1'
#
loop_
_entity.id
_entity.type
_entity.pdbx_description
1 polymer ?
#
loop_
_entity_poly.entity_id
_entity_poly.type
_entity_poly.pdbx_seq_one_letter_code
_entity_poly.pdbx_strand_id
1 'polypeptide(L)'
;WRGAAFWIAKIYAARKQDSLAMASLLALPQGFLTYKMVSQFEFDHLAVSNDTFIALKHELKPKFTFWTFLLSLVAFIGLVISLVLVLGKSRFSAGEKWLALFVFSFVLILVTYLTIWTGYVIYFPYLRSQWPFFTLLVGPSLYFYLRESFKEEYTRREVMLHFSIPGVVFLLTLPALLSDVGLHMQGMNDLVSIGSSSILLTAHILFYTILIHFITQNEWQVDANIRTWSRILAIGMKIYSFAFLSYFILVNCSFFNPQWDYAISLVMGLVILVIAYMGLLQKRVFSSEPIERIFSVQKYRSSSLTKGASEAIKLKLERMLTEEQVFKENELRLDDLAAYLNINRHQLSQVINEHYKVNFFFFFYKYRVAYVMRMLADPAYANYTIIQIAYEAGFHTKS
;
A
#
# COMPACT_ATOMS: atom_id res chain seq x y z
N TRP A 1 -15.57 -37.25 -14.36
CA TRP A 1 -14.79 -37.98 -15.38
C TRP A 1 -13.30 -37.57 -15.43
N ARG A 2 -12.94 -36.31 -15.27
CA ARG A 2 -11.53 -35.84 -15.36
C ARG A 2 -10.66 -36.40 -14.24
N GLY A 3 -11.16 -36.48 -13.02
CA GLY A 3 -10.46 -37.12 -11.88
C GLY A 3 -10.24 -38.61 -12.09
N ALA A 4 -11.18 -39.31 -12.71
CA ALA A 4 -11.08 -40.77 -12.95
C ALA A 4 -9.89 -41.10 -13.85
N ALA A 5 -9.65 -40.32 -14.94
CA ALA A 5 -8.52 -40.59 -15.84
C ALA A 5 -7.15 -40.44 -15.15
N PHE A 6 -7.01 -39.51 -14.20
CA PHE A 6 -5.80 -39.40 -13.40
C PHE A 6 -5.61 -40.60 -12.45
N TRP A 7 -6.70 -41.08 -11.80
CA TRP A 7 -6.65 -42.26 -10.98
C TRP A 7 -6.30 -43.50 -11.79
N ILE A 8 -6.80 -43.61 -13.03
CA ILE A 8 -6.46 -44.70 -13.94
C ILE A 8 -4.95 -44.65 -14.27
N ALA A 9 -4.42 -43.47 -14.56
CA ALA A 9 -2.98 -43.29 -14.78
C ALA A 9 -2.14 -43.75 -13.57
N LYS A 10 -2.56 -43.41 -12.36
CA LYS A 10 -1.91 -43.92 -11.11
C LYS A 10 -1.95 -45.41 -10.98
N ILE A 11 -3.10 -46.04 -11.28
CA ILE A 11 -3.24 -47.50 -11.23
C ILE A 11 -2.30 -48.17 -12.23
N TYR A 12 -2.21 -47.63 -13.47
CA TYR A 12 -1.30 -48.18 -14.46
C TYR A 12 0.17 -47.95 -14.06
N ALA A 13 0.50 -46.79 -13.53
CA ALA A 13 1.85 -46.52 -13.01
C ALA A 13 2.20 -47.49 -11.86
N ALA A 14 1.32 -47.67 -10.89
CA ALA A 14 1.55 -48.62 -9.79
C ALA A 14 1.72 -50.07 -10.26
N ARG A 15 1.12 -50.41 -11.42
CA ARG A 15 1.27 -51.74 -12.07
C ARG A 15 2.45 -51.81 -13.02
N LYS A 16 3.28 -50.78 -13.13
CA LYS A 16 4.42 -50.67 -14.05
C LYS A 16 4.01 -50.80 -15.54
N GLN A 17 2.81 -50.38 -15.87
CA GLN A 17 2.29 -50.34 -17.25
C GLN A 17 2.51 -48.93 -17.82
N ASP A 18 3.79 -48.57 -18.07
CA ASP A 18 4.28 -47.23 -18.34
C ASP A 18 3.61 -46.57 -19.55
N SER A 19 3.41 -47.31 -20.63
CA SER A 19 2.76 -46.83 -21.84
C SER A 19 1.28 -46.43 -21.63
N LEU A 20 0.53 -47.22 -20.86
CA LEU A 20 -0.85 -46.95 -20.53
C LEU A 20 -0.97 -45.80 -19.52
N ALA A 21 -0.06 -45.74 -18.56
CA ALA A 21 0.04 -44.63 -17.61
C ALA A 21 0.26 -43.29 -18.35
N MET A 22 1.23 -43.26 -19.26
CA MET A 22 1.54 -42.09 -20.10
C MET A 22 0.38 -41.69 -21.01
N ALA A 23 -0.23 -42.67 -21.70
CA ALA A 23 -1.39 -42.39 -22.55
C ALA A 23 -2.55 -41.79 -21.75
N SER A 24 -2.79 -42.29 -20.52
CA SER A 24 -3.82 -41.75 -19.62
C SER A 24 -3.51 -40.33 -19.11
N LEU A 25 -2.22 -40.01 -18.85
CA LEU A 25 -1.81 -38.65 -18.46
C LEU A 25 -1.92 -37.67 -19.63
N LEU A 26 -1.49 -38.05 -20.83
CA LEU A 26 -1.54 -37.20 -22.03
C LEU A 26 -2.97 -36.98 -22.55
N ALA A 27 -3.90 -37.89 -22.23
CA ALA A 27 -5.32 -37.74 -22.56
C ALA A 27 -6.05 -36.70 -21.66
N LEU A 28 -5.40 -36.23 -20.59
CA LEU A 28 -5.97 -35.21 -19.72
C LEU A 28 -5.95 -33.84 -20.40
N PRO A 29 -6.98 -32.98 -20.17
CA PRO A 29 -7.02 -31.64 -20.73
C PRO A 29 -5.82 -30.81 -20.32
N GLN A 30 -5.37 -29.92 -21.21
CA GLN A 30 -4.31 -28.95 -20.89
C GLN A 30 -4.68 -28.15 -19.63
N GLY A 31 -3.71 -28.01 -18.74
CA GLY A 31 -3.89 -27.28 -17.46
C GLY A 31 -4.56 -28.10 -16.34
N PHE A 32 -4.96 -29.36 -16.57
CA PHE A 32 -5.45 -30.23 -15.52
C PHE A 32 -4.31 -30.84 -14.69
N LEU A 33 -3.24 -31.27 -15.35
CA LEU A 33 -2.06 -31.81 -14.67
C LEU A 33 -1.29 -30.75 -13.96
N THR A 34 -0.88 -31.03 -12.72
CA THR A 34 0.00 -30.17 -11.94
C THR A 34 1.28 -30.90 -11.57
N TYR A 35 2.35 -30.13 -11.29
CA TYR A 35 3.63 -30.71 -10.85
C TYR A 35 3.45 -31.62 -9.61
N LYS A 36 2.58 -31.25 -8.66
CA LYS A 36 2.26 -32.05 -7.47
C LYS A 36 1.63 -33.39 -7.81
N MET A 37 0.79 -33.45 -8.85
CA MET A 37 0.14 -34.68 -9.29
C MET A 37 1.14 -35.66 -9.87
N VAL A 38 2.01 -35.18 -10.77
CA VAL A 38 3.05 -36.02 -11.41
C VAL A 38 4.25 -36.30 -10.50
N SER A 39 4.32 -35.67 -9.33
CA SER A 39 5.37 -35.91 -8.32
C SER A 39 4.92 -36.87 -7.22
N GLN A 40 3.84 -37.61 -7.40
CA GLN A 40 3.41 -38.66 -6.48
C GLN A 40 4.26 -39.92 -6.67
N PHE A 41 4.44 -40.66 -5.57
CA PHE A 41 5.36 -41.82 -5.52
C PHE A 41 5.05 -42.91 -6.56
N GLU A 42 3.79 -43.04 -6.98
CA GLU A 42 3.38 -44.00 -8.01
C GLU A 42 4.07 -43.73 -9.37
N PHE A 43 4.50 -42.51 -9.61
CA PHE A 43 5.17 -42.10 -10.85
C PHE A 43 6.70 -42.02 -10.75
N ASP A 44 7.30 -42.34 -9.61
CA ASP A 44 8.76 -42.16 -9.40
C ASP A 44 9.58 -43.00 -10.37
N HIS A 45 9.14 -44.21 -10.72
CA HIS A 45 9.81 -45.05 -11.70
C HIS A 45 9.77 -44.45 -13.11
N LEU A 46 8.67 -43.81 -13.51
CA LEU A 46 8.55 -43.11 -14.79
C LEU A 46 9.48 -41.89 -14.86
N ALA A 47 9.76 -41.27 -13.74
CA ALA A 47 10.67 -40.15 -13.66
C ALA A 47 12.16 -40.56 -13.90
N VAL A 48 12.45 -41.85 -13.94
CA VAL A 48 13.80 -42.40 -14.20
C VAL A 48 13.86 -43.10 -15.55
N SER A 49 12.77 -43.75 -15.97
CA SER A 49 12.77 -44.67 -17.13
C SER A 49 12.06 -44.12 -18.37
N ASN A 50 11.31 -43.02 -18.28
CA ASN A 50 10.48 -42.55 -19.39
C ASN A 50 10.79 -41.08 -19.74
N ASP A 51 11.49 -40.86 -20.86
CA ASP A 51 11.87 -39.53 -21.30
C ASP A 51 10.69 -38.58 -21.52
N THR A 52 9.55 -39.09 -22.01
CA THR A 52 8.34 -38.29 -22.20
C THR A 52 7.75 -37.82 -20.87
N PHE A 53 7.80 -38.68 -19.85
CA PHE A 53 7.37 -38.29 -18.50
C PHE A 53 8.33 -37.30 -17.85
N ILE A 54 9.62 -37.47 -18.05
CA ILE A 54 10.65 -36.53 -17.58
C ILE A 54 10.43 -35.15 -18.18
N ALA A 55 10.19 -35.09 -19.50
CA ALA A 55 9.87 -33.85 -20.20
C ALA A 55 8.60 -33.20 -19.67
N LEU A 56 7.51 -33.97 -19.50
CA LEU A 56 6.23 -33.50 -18.93
C LEU A 56 6.42 -32.96 -17.50
N LYS A 57 7.11 -33.70 -16.66
CA LYS A 57 7.41 -33.29 -15.27
C LYS A 57 8.25 -32.00 -15.23
N HIS A 58 9.21 -31.85 -16.14
CA HIS A 58 10.02 -30.63 -16.28
C HIS A 58 9.20 -29.44 -16.78
N GLU A 59 8.28 -29.65 -17.69
CA GLU A 59 7.38 -28.61 -18.19
C GLU A 59 6.45 -28.08 -17.08
N LEU A 60 5.89 -29.00 -16.29
CA LEU A 60 4.98 -28.68 -15.15
C LEU A 60 5.69 -28.12 -13.93
N LYS A 61 7.01 -28.21 -13.85
CA LYS A 61 7.78 -27.71 -12.69
C LYS A 61 7.59 -26.21 -12.53
N PRO A 62 7.32 -25.73 -11.30
CA PRO A 62 7.23 -24.31 -11.02
C PRO A 62 8.48 -23.56 -11.51
N LYS A 63 8.28 -22.49 -12.27
CA LYS A 63 9.37 -21.70 -12.91
C LYS A 63 9.31 -20.25 -12.48
N PHE A 64 10.45 -19.71 -12.11
CA PHE A 64 10.61 -18.27 -11.88
C PHE A 64 11.22 -17.63 -13.12
N THR A 65 10.57 -16.60 -13.66
CA THR A 65 11.05 -15.78 -14.76
C THR A 65 11.56 -14.44 -14.23
N PHE A 66 12.30 -13.69 -15.06
CA PHE A 66 12.71 -12.33 -14.71
C PHE A 66 11.51 -11.43 -14.34
N TRP A 67 10.39 -11.56 -15.08
CA TRP A 67 9.15 -10.82 -14.80
C TRP A 67 8.54 -11.16 -13.44
N THR A 68 8.42 -12.43 -13.12
CA THR A 68 7.86 -12.85 -11.84
C THR A 68 8.77 -12.46 -10.68
N PHE A 69 10.09 -12.44 -10.89
CA PHE A 69 11.04 -11.91 -9.92
C PHE A 69 10.83 -10.41 -9.68
N LEU A 70 10.74 -9.61 -10.75
CA LEU A 70 10.52 -8.17 -10.64
C LEU A 70 9.22 -7.84 -9.91
N LEU A 71 8.11 -8.52 -10.26
CA LEU A 71 6.82 -8.33 -9.61
C LEU A 71 6.80 -8.83 -8.16
N SER A 72 7.60 -9.86 -7.83
CA SER A 72 7.78 -10.29 -6.43
C SER A 72 8.47 -9.22 -5.59
N LEU A 73 9.45 -8.52 -6.16
CA LEU A 73 10.09 -7.38 -5.49
C LEU A 73 9.10 -6.24 -5.24
N VAL A 74 8.25 -5.92 -6.22
CA VAL A 74 7.21 -4.91 -6.09
C VAL A 74 6.18 -5.31 -5.02
N ALA A 75 5.75 -6.57 -5.00
CA ALA A 75 4.85 -7.09 -3.97
C ALA A 75 5.48 -6.98 -2.56
N PHE A 76 6.78 -7.28 -2.44
CA PHE A 76 7.51 -7.11 -1.18
C PHE A 76 7.57 -5.65 -0.74
N ILE A 77 7.85 -4.71 -1.65
CA ILE A 77 7.81 -3.26 -1.36
C ILE A 77 6.41 -2.86 -0.86
N GLY A 78 5.35 -3.30 -1.54
CA GLY A 78 3.96 -3.03 -1.13
C GLY A 78 3.64 -3.60 0.25
N LEU A 79 4.11 -4.81 0.56
CA LEU A 79 3.96 -5.41 1.88
C LEU A 79 4.63 -4.57 2.96
N VAL A 80 5.88 -4.17 2.74
CA VAL A 80 6.63 -3.31 3.69
C VAL A 80 5.91 -2.00 3.93
N ILE A 81 5.41 -1.34 2.87
CA ILE A 81 4.65 -0.10 2.99
C ILE A 81 3.39 -0.31 3.82
N SER A 82 2.61 -1.36 3.52
CA SER A 82 1.39 -1.67 4.26
C SER A 82 1.68 -1.89 5.73
N LEU A 83 2.76 -2.61 6.06
CA LEU A 83 3.19 -2.84 7.44
C LEU A 83 3.63 -1.54 8.13
N VAL A 84 4.41 -0.70 7.45
CA VAL A 84 4.84 0.61 7.97
C VAL A 84 3.63 1.49 8.25
N LEU A 85 2.63 1.53 7.37
CA LEU A 85 1.39 2.28 7.55
C LEU A 85 0.52 1.75 8.70
N VAL A 86 0.58 0.46 9.03
CA VAL A 86 -0.20 -0.14 10.13
C VAL A 86 0.55 -0.09 11.46
N LEU A 87 1.86 -0.35 11.46
CA LEU A 87 2.66 -0.54 12.68
C LEU A 87 3.34 0.72 13.20
N GLY A 88 3.38 1.79 12.41
CA GLY A 88 4.02 3.04 12.81
C GLY A 88 3.42 3.60 14.12
N LYS A 89 4.28 4.02 15.04
CA LYS A 89 3.92 4.39 16.43
C LYS A 89 3.32 5.79 16.62
N SER A 90 3.23 6.61 15.59
CA SER A 90 2.52 7.88 15.72
C SER A 90 1.01 7.62 15.67
N ARG A 91 0.20 8.51 16.23
CA ARG A 91 -1.27 8.40 16.19
C ARG A 91 -1.74 8.39 14.73
N PHE A 92 -1.73 7.21 14.09
CA PHE A 92 -2.16 7.05 12.72
C PHE A 92 -3.60 7.54 12.59
N SER A 93 -3.81 8.43 11.62
CA SER A 93 -5.16 8.77 11.20
C SER A 93 -5.84 7.51 10.63
N ALA A 94 -7.16 7.46 10.68
CA ALA A 94 -7.91 6.37 10.06
C ALA A 94 -7.56 6.23 8.57
N GLY A 95 -7.20 7.33 7.90
CA GLY A 95 -6.79 7.37 6.50
C GLY A 95 -5.58 6.48 6.19
N GLU A 96 -4.55 6.49 7.04
CA GLU A 96 -3.36 5.65 6.79
C GLU A 96 -3.68 4.15 6.84
N LYS A 97 -4.63 3.74 7.69
CA LYS A 97 -5.11 2.35 7.74
C LYS A 97 -5.86 1.96 6.48
N TRP A 98 -6.66 2.89 5.91
CA TRP A 98 -7.35 2.66 4.66
C TRP A 98 -6.39 2.55 3.48
N LEU A 99 -5.35 3.41 3.44
CA LEU A 99 -4.31 3.31 2.43
C LEU A 99 -3.51 2.01 2.57
N ALA A 100 -3.20 1.59 3.79
CA ALA A 100 -2.56 0.30 4.06
C ALA A 100 -3.39 -0.86 3.54
N LEU A 101 -4.71 -0.87 3.79
CA LEU A 101 -5.63 -1.88 3.29
C LEU A 101 -5.70 -1.88 1.76
N PHE A 102 -5.71 -0.71 1.13
CA PHE A 102 -5.67 -0.57 -0.33
C PHE A 102 -4.41 -1.20 -0.93
N VAL A 103 -3.23 -0.82 -0.43
CA VAL A 103 -1.95 -1.37 -0.90
C VAL A 103 -1.85 -2.87 -0.61
N PHE A 104 -2.27 -3.31 0.57
CA PHE A 104 -2.25 -4.71 0.95
C PHE A 104 -3.16 -5.57 0.07
N SER A 105 -4.32 -5.04 -0.34
CA SER A 105 -5.21 -5.72 -1.29
C SER A 105 -4.52 -5.96 -2.64
N PHE A 106 -3.80 -4.95 -3.18
CA PHE A 106 -3.00 -5.11 -4.39
C PHE A 106 -1.87 -6.12 -4.21
N VAL A 107 -1.20 -6.13 -3.06
CA VAL A 107 -0.16 -7.13 -2.75
C VAL A 107 -0.74 -8.54 -2.79
N LEU A 108 -1.89 -8.79 -2.16
CA LEU A 108 -2.53 -10.10 -2.13
C LEU A 108 -2.95 -10.57 -3.53
N ILE A 109 -3.51 -9.66 -4.35
CA ILE A 109 -3.86 -9.96 -5.74
C ILE A 109 -2.59 -10.29 -6.55
N LEU A 110 -1.54 -9.48 -6.41
CA LEU A 110 -0.28 -9.66 -7.13
C LEU A 110 0.42 -10.96 -6.73
N VAL A 111 0.44 -11.30 -5.44
CA VAL A 111 0.95 -12.59 -4.95
C VAL A 111 0.13 -13.75 -5.50
N THR A 112 -1.19 -13.60 -5.61
CA THR A 112 -2.05 -14.63 -6.23
C THR A 112 -1.66 -14.86 -7.69
N TYR A 113 -1.51 -13.81 -8.50
CA TYR A 113 -1.05 -13.94 -9.88
C TYR A 113 0.35 -14.56 -9.96
N LEU A 114 1.27 -14.13 -9.11
CA LEU A 114 2.62 -14.71 -9.05
C LEU A 114 2.57 -16.21 -8.78
N THR A 115 1.74 -16.68 -7.84
CA THR A 115 1.61 -18.12 -7.56
C THR A 115 1.03 -18.89 -8.75
N ILE A 116 0.10 -18.28 -9.51
CA ILE A 116 -0.49 -18.89 -10.72
C ILE A 116 0.57 -18.98 -11.83
N TRP A 117 1.26 -17.89 -12.16
CA TRP A 117 2.22 -17.85 -13.27
C TRP A 117 3.49 -18.66 -13.03
N THR A 118 3.91 -18.77 -11.78
CA THR A 118 5.05 -19.62 -11.41
C THR A 118 4.68 -21.08 -11.21
N GLY A 119 3.38 -21.41 -11.14
CA GLY A 119 2.89 -22.75 -10.83
C GLY A 119 2.89 -23.11 -9.34
N TYR A 120 3.28 -22.17 -8.45
CA TYR A 120 3.23 -22.39 -6.99
C TYR A 120 1.81 -22.39 -6.42
N VAL A 121 0.79 -22.07 -7.19
CA VAL A 121 -0.62 -22.09 -6.76
C VAL A 121 -1.04 -23.44 -6.16
N ILE A 122 -0.40 -24.54 -6.57
CA ILE A 122 -0.64 -25.88 -6.00
C ILE A 122 -0.29 -26.01 -4.51
N TYR A 123 0.59 -25.14 -4.01
CA TYR A 123 0.98 -25.09 -2.60
C TYR A 123 0.18 -24.06 -1.80
N PHE A 124 -0.41 -23.08 -2.50
CA PHE A 124 -1.18 -21.98 -1.90
C PHE A 124 -2.55 -21.80 -2.60
N PRO A 125 -3.36 -22.86 -2.72
CA PRO A 125 -4.62 -22.81 -3.48
C PRO A 125 -5.62 -21.81 -2.89
N TYR A 126 -5.60 -21.58 -1.59
CA TYR A 126 -6.46 -20.64 -0.88
C TYR A 126 -6.30 -19.18 -1.36
N LEU A 127 -5.14 -18.79 -1.91
CA LEU A 127 -4.96 -17.46 -2.51
C LEU A 127 -5.82 -17.32 -3.76
N ARG A 128 -5.89 -18.39 -4.58
CA ARG A 128 -6.71 -18.39 -5.79
C ARG A 128 -8.20 -18.36 -5.48
N SER A 129 -8.66 -19.07 -4.44
CA SER A 129 -10.08 -19.06 -4.09
C SER A 129 -10.55 -17.75 -3.49
N GLN A 130 -9.65 -16.98 -2.86
CA GLN A 130 -9.97 -15.71 -2.20
C GLN A 130 -9.61 -14.45 -3.03
N TRP A 131 -9.06 -14.57 -4.25
CA TRP A 131 -8.72 -13.39 -5.06
C TRP A 131 -9.90 -12.46 -5.35
N PRO A 132 -11.17 -12.93 -5.51
CA PRO A 132 -12.30 -12.04 -5.71
C PRO A 132 -12.53 -11.12 -4.51
N PHE A 133 -12.43 -11.67 -3.29
CA PHE A 133 -12.52 -10.89 -2.06
C PHE A 133 -11.45 -9.79 -2.01
N PHE A 134 -10.18 -10.12 -2.29
CA PHE A 134 -9.10 -9.12 -2.31
C PHE A 134 -9.35 -8.03 -3.34
N THR A 135 -9.87 -8.39 -4.52
CA THR A 135 -10.20 -7.45 -5.59
C THR A 135 -11.29 -6.46 -5.17
N LEU A 136 -12.31 -6.94 -4.44
CA LEU A 136 -13.41 -6.10 -3.96
C LEU A 136 -13.02 -5.16 -2.80
N LEU A 137 -11.93 -5.43 -2.07
CA LEU A 137 -11.42 -4.53 -1.04
C LEU A 137 -10.78 -3.26 -1.61
N VAL A 138 -10.28 -3.28 -2.85
CA VAL A 138 -9.53 -2.17 -3.47
C VAL A 138 -10.35 -0.88 -3.51
N GLY A 139 -11.59 -0.95 -4.03
CA GLY A 139 -12.46 0.21 -4.20
C GLY A 139 -12.81 0.92 -2.89
N PRO A 140 -13.45 0.22 -1.93
CA PRO A 140 -13.84 0.81 -0.65
C PRO A 140 -12.64 1.38 0.13
N SER A 141 -11.51 0.68 0.13
CA SER A 141 -10.32 1.11 0.86
C SER A 141 -9.80 2.46 0.34
N LEU A 142 -9.67 2.61 -0.99
CA LEU A 142 -9.25 3.87 -1.58
C LEU A 142 -10.29 4.97 -1.37
N TYR A 143 -11.58 4.66 -1.47
CA TYR A 143 -12.67 5.61 -1.25
C TYR A 143 -12.62 6.20 0.17
N PHE A 144 -12.54 5.38 1.21
CA PHE A 144 -12.45 5.87 2.59
C PHE A 144 -11.11 6.56 2.89
N TYR A 145 -10.01 6.14 2.26
CA TYR A 145 -8.76 6.88 2.33
C TYR A 145 -8.92 8.33 1.84
N LEU A 146 -9.57 8.53 0.69
CA LEU A 146 -9.78 9.85 0.12
C LEU A 146 -10.73 10.70 0.97
N ARG A 147 -11.83 10.15 1.47
CA ARG A 147 -12.75 10.85 2.39
C ARG A 147 -12.03 11.35 3.63
N GLU A 148 -11.19 10.50 4.24
CA GLU A 148 -10.38 10.89 5.40
C GLU A 148 -9.37 11.99 5.04
N SER A 149 -8.72 11.89 3.86
CA SER A 149 -7.76 12.89 3.38
C SER A 149 -8.42 14.26 3.17
N PHE A 150 -9.69 14.26 2.82
CA PHE A 150 -10.51 15.45 2.62
C PHE A 150 -11.24 15.89 3.90
N LYS A 151 -11.03 15.18 5.01
CA LYS A 151 -11.69 15.43 6.31
C LYS A 151 -13.21 15.32 6.26
N GLU A 152 -13.74 14.51 5.35
CA GLU A 152 -15.16 14.19 5.31
C GLU A 152 -15.51 13.19 6.41
N GLU A 153 -16.53 13.50 7.17
CA GLU A 153 -17.08 12.60 8.19
C GLU A 153 -17.81 11.42 7.56
N TYR A 154 -17.65 10.26 8.18
CA TYR A 154 -18.39 9.05 7.81
C TYR A 154 -18.71 8.20 9.04
N THR A 155 -19.80 7.47 8.97
CA THR A 155 -20.30 6.64 10.06
C THR A 155 -19.80 5.19 9.95
N ARG A 156 -19.78 4.48 11.06
CA ARG A 156 -19.50 3.02 11.06
C ARG A 156 -20.49 2.26 10.18
N ARG A 157 -21.76 2.72 10.10
CA ARG A 157 -22.79 2.11 9.26
C ARG A 157 -22.43 2.22 7.78
N GLU A 158 -21.94 3.37 7.34
CA GLU A 158 -21.47 3.56 5.96
C GLU A 158 -20.31 2.60 5.65
N VAL A 159 -19.31 2.49 6.54
CA VAL A 159 -18.21 1.55 6.36
C VAL A 159 -18.75 0.13 6.21
N MET A 160 -19.63 -0.33 7.10
CA MET A 160 -20.22 -1.66 7.02
C MET A 160 -20.99 -1.88 5.71
N LEU A 161 -21.71 -0.87 5.22
CA LEU A 161 -22.44 -0.94 3.97
C LEU A 161 -21.49 -1.13 2.77
N HIS A 162 -20.40 -0.35 2.70
CA HIS A 162 -19.43 -0.41 1.61
C HIS A 162 -18.61 -1.72 1.62
N PHE A 163 -18.35 -2.30 2.79
CA PHE A 163 -17.66 -3.59 2.93
C PHE A 163 -18.62 -4.80 2.95
N SER A 164 -19.93 -4.59 2.82
CA SER A 164 -20.91 -5.70 2.80
C SER A 164 -20.72 -6.60 1.59
N ILE A 165 -20.50 -6.05 0.38
CA ILE A 165 -20.28 -6.84 -0.84
C ILE A 165 -19.00 -7.68 -0.72
N PRO A 166 -17.82 -7.11 -0.38
CA PRO A 166 -16.64 -7.92 -0.06
C PRO A 166 -16.90 -9.02 0.96
N GLY A 167 -17.61 -8.70 2.07
CA GLY A 167 -17.93 -9.67 3.12
C GLY A 167 -18.83 -10.81 2.63
N VAL A 168 -19.86 -10.51 1.84
CA VAL A 168 -20.73 -11.51 1.22
C VAL A 168 -19.93 -12.40 0.27
N VAL A 169 -19.07 -11.81 -0.58
CA VAL A 169 -18.23 -12.59 -1.51
C VAL A 169 -17.24 -13.47 -0.76
N PHE A 170 -16.65 -12.99 0.32
CA PHE A 170 -15.82 -13.84 1.19
C PHE A 170 -16.58 -15.08 1.68
N LEU A 171 -17.82 -14.89 2.16
CA LEU A 171 -18.68 -15.99 2.60
C LEU A 171 -19.06 -16.95 1.47
N LEU A 172 -19.36 -16.42 0.28
CA LEU A 172 -19.68 -17.22 -0.91
C LEU A 172 -18.48 -18.02 -1.43
N THR A 173 -17.26 -17.54 -1.25
CA THR A 173 -16.03 -18.23 -1.65
C THR A 173 -15.43 -19.08 -0.53
N LEU A 174 -15.98 -19.02 0.68
CA LEU A 174 -15.52 -19.80 1.83
C LEU A 174 -15.54 -21.33 1.60
N PRO A 175 -16.54 -21.93 0.91
CA PRO A 175 -16.50 -23.35 0.59
C PRO A 175 -15.30 -23.79 -0.25
N ALA A 176 -14.88 -22.94 -1.20
CA ALA A 176 -13.66 -23.19 -1.98
C ALA A 176 -12.42 -23.17 -1.08
N LEU A 177 -12.31 -22.16 -0.21
CA LEU A 177 -11.22 -22.05 0.77
C LEU A 177 -11.16 -23.28 1.67
N LEU A 178 -12.31 -23.75 2.20
CA LEU A 178 -12.39 -24.92 3.06
C LEU A 178 -12.01 -26.20 2.31
N SER A 179 -12.43 -26.34 1.04
CA SER A 179 -12.02 -27.45 0.18
C SER A 179 -10.50 -27.45 -0.09
N ASP A 180 -9.91 -26.28 -0.28
CA ASP A 180 -8.46 -26.11 -0.50
C ASP A 180 -7.63 -26.55 0.72
N VAL A 181 -8.18 -26.45 1.93
CA VAL A 181 -7.55 -26.94 3.17
C VAL A 181 -8.00 -28.35 3.57
N GLY A 182 -8.68 -29.06 2.68
CA GLY A 182 -9.06 -30.48 2.86
C GLY A 182 -10.44 -30.74 3.45
N LEU A 183 -11.24 -29.71 3.73
CA LEU A 183 -12.61 -29.83 4.22
C LEU A 183 -13.58 -29.78 3.02
N HIS A 184 -13.87 -30.93 2.42
CA HIS A 184 -14.69 -31.01 1.21
C HIS A 184 -16.17 -30.70 1.53
N MET A 185 -16.65 -29.63 0.89
CA MET A 185 -18.07 -29.24 0.92
C MET A 185 -18.71 -29.49 -0.46
N GLN A 186 -19.41 -30.59 -0.58
CA GLN A 186 -20.12 -30.96 -1.82
C GLN A 186 -21.32 -30.05 -2.08
N GLY A 187 -21.58 -29.72 -3.38
CA GLY A 187 -22.79 -29.01 -3.81
C GLY A 187 -22.74 -27.48 -3.72
N MET A 188 -21.62 -26.86 -3.32
CA MET A 188 -21.53 -25.40 -3.17
C MET A 188 -20.80 -24.68 -4.33
N ASN A 189 -20.57 -25.37 -5.46
CA ASN A 189 -19.86 -24.78 -6.62
C ASN A 189 -20.59 -23.56 -7.21
N ASP A 190 -21.94 -23.54 -7.19
CA ASP A 190 -22.73 -22.44 -7.70
C ASP A 190 -22.52 -21.16 -6.89
N LEU A 191 -22.43 -21.27 -5.55
CA LEU A 191 -22.14 -20.14 -4.68
C LEU A 191 -20.75 -19.55 -4.95
N VAL A 192 -19.75 -20.39 -5.11
CA VAL A 192 -18.39 -19.98 -5.48
C VAL A 192 -18.37 -19.29 -6.84
N SER A 193 -19.13 -19.81 -7.81
CA SER A 193 -19.29 -19.24 -9.15
C SER A 193 -19.89 -17.82 -9.10
N ILE A 194 -20.93 -17.62 -8.27
CA ILE A 194 -21.55 -16.30 -8.06
C ILE A 194 -20.53 -15.34 -7.43
N GLY A 195 -19.84 -15.75 -6.37
CA GLY A 195 -18.86 -14.92 -5.66
C GLY A 195 -17.66 -14.53 -6.53
N SER A 196 -17.26 -15.39 -7.47
CA SER A 196 -16.15 -15.14 -8.41
C SER A 196 -16.59 -14.57 -9.76
N SER A 197 -17.86 -14.12 -9.90
CA SER A 197 -18.38 -13.58 -11.14
C SER A 197 -17.60 -12.37 -11.64
N SER A 198 -17.04 -12.45 -12.83
CA SER A 198 -16.29 -11.35 -13.47
C SER A 198 -17.15 -10.10 -13.66
N ILE A 199 -18.47 -10.29 -13.90
CA ILE A 199 -19.43 -9.17 -14.01
C ILE A 199 -19.54 -8.43 -12.69
N LEU A 200 -19.71 -9.15 -11.57
CA LEU A 200 -19.79 -8.57 -10.24
C LEU A 200 -18.53 -7.76 -9.89
N LEU A 201 -17.35 -8.37 -10.12
CA LEU A 201 -16.07 -7.74 -9.84
C LEU A 201 -15.88 -6.47 -10.68
N THR A 202 -16.15 -6.55 -11.98
CA THR A 202 -16.02 -5.40 -12.89
C THR A 202 -16.99 -4.29 -12.55
N ALA A 203 -18.26 -4.60 -12.26
CA ALA A 203 -19.27 -3.62 -11.88
C ALA A 203 -18.89 -2.90 -10.56
N HIS A 204 -18.38 -3.64 -9.58
CA HIS A 204 -17.94 -3.08 -8.31
C HIS A 204 -16.71 -2.15 -8.49
N ILE A 205 -15.71 -2.56 -9.27
CA ILE A 205 -14.53 -1.72 -9.57
C ILE A 205 -14.96 -0.43 -10.28
N LEU A 206 -15.83 -0.52 -11.30
CA LEU A 206 -16.35 0.64 -12.02
C LEU A 206 -17.14 1.57 -11.10
N PHE A 207 -18.00 1.04 -10.24
CA PHE A 207 -18.76 1.81 -9.26
C PHE A 207 -17.83 2.66 -8.39
N TYR A 208 -16.79 2.06 -7.80
CA TYR A 208 -15.84 2.82 -6.98
C TYR A 208 -14.99 3.78 -7.80
N THR A 209 -14.65 3.45 -9.04
CA THR A 209 -13.93 4.37 -9.93
C THR A 209 -14.75 5.64 -10.18
N ILE A 210 -16.07 5.50 -10.36
CA ILE A 210 -17.00 6.62 -10.51
C ILE A 210 -17.11 7.42 -9.21
N LEU A 211 -17.30 6.78 -8.05
CA LEU A 211 -17.34 7.46 -6.75
C LEU A 211 -16.07 8.25 -6.48
N ILE A 212 -14.90 7.63 -6.70
CA ILE A 212 -13.59 8.25 -6.52
C ILE A 212 -13.40 9.43 -7.49
N HIS A 213 -13.92 9.32 -8.71
CA HIS A 213 -13.88 10.43 -9.65
C HIS A 213 -14.67 11.63 -9.13
N PHE A 214 -15.90 11.44 -8.66
CA PHE A 214 -16.73 12.54 -8.15
C PHE A 214 -16.15 13.18 -6.89
N ILE A 215 -15.67 12.39 -5.94
CA ILE A 215 -15.08 12.94 -4.71
C ILE A 215 -13.83 13.77 -5.00
N THR A 216 -13.02 13.39 -6.00
CA THR A 216 -11.79 14.13 -6.35
C THR A 216 -12.03 15.37 -7.21
N GLN A 217 -13.22 15.58 -7.75
CA GLN A 217 -13.57 16.78 -8.54
C GLN A 217 -14.06 17.95 -7.68
N ASN A 218 -14.70 17.67 -6.55
CA ASN A 218 -15.41 18.70 -5.76
C ASN A 218 -14.53 19.41 -4.71
N GLU A 219 -13.24 19.20 -4.70
CA GLU A 219 -12.33 19.54 -3.61
C GLU A 219 -11.55 20.85 -3.84
N TRP A 220 -12.26 21.98 -3.87
CA TRP A 220 -11.64 23.30 -4.09
C TRP A 220 -10.92 23.87 -2.87
N GLN A 221 -11.24 23.39 -1.65
CA GLN A 221 -10.75 23.94 -0.38
C GLN A 221 -9.57 23.17 0.26
N VAL A 222 -9.06 22.13 -0.41
CA VAL A 222 -8.02 21.26 0.13
C VAL A 222 -6.62 21.72 -0.31
N ASP A 223 -5.61 21.45 0.53
CA ASP A 223 -4.19 21.67 0.22
C ASP A 223 -3.82 21.16 -1.17
N ALA A 224 -3.05 21.94 -1.93
CA ALA A 224 -2.67 21.61 -3.31
C ALA A 224 -1.94 20.26 -3.42
N ASN A 225 -1.14 19.90 -2.42
CA ASN A 225 -0.41 18.62 -2.41
C ASN A 225 -1.36 17.44 -2.21
N ILE A 226 -2.34 17.56 -1.28
CA ILE A 226 -3.35 16.53 -1.06
C ILE A 226 -4.20 16.36 -2.31
N ARG A 227 -4.60 17.46 -2.95
CA ARG A 227 -5.36 17.44 -4.20
C ARG A 227 -4.59 16.75 -5.33
N THR A 228 -3.32 17.11 -5.53
CA THR A 228 -2.48 16.46 -6.56
C THR A 228 -2.32 14.98 -6.30
N TRP A 229 -2.05 14.60 -5.04
CA TRP A 229 -1.93 13.22 -4.63
C TRP A 229 -3.21 12.41 -4.85
N SER A 230 -4.34 12.95 -4.43
CA SER A 230 -5.66 12.31 -4.61
C SER A 230 -5.99 12.10 -6.08
N ARG A 231 -5.65 13.07 -6.95
CA ARG A 231 -5.79 12.93 -8.41
C ARG A 231 -4.91 11.83 -9.00
N ILE A 232 -3.66 11.70 -8.53
CA ILE A 232 -2.76 10.63 -8.96
C ILE A 232 -3.36 9.26 -8.63
N LEU A 233 -3.86 9.06 -7.41
CA LEU A 233 -4.52 7.82 -7.00
C LEU A 233 -5.80 7.55 -7.80
N ALA A 234 -6.61 8.58 -8.05
CA ALA A 234 -7.82 8.47 -8.86
C ALA A 234 -7.51 8.10 -10.32
N ILE A 235 -6.41 8.63 -10.90
CA ILE A 235 -5.93 8.24 -12.23
C ILE A 235 -5.48 6.78 -12.21
N GLY A 236 -4.71 6.37 -11.20
CA GLY A 236 -4.30 4.97 -11.02
C GLY A 236 -5.50 4.02 -10.97
N MET A 237 -6.55 4.39 -10.22
CA MET A 237 -7.78 3.60 -10.14
C MET A 237 -8.52 3.53 -11.49
N LYS A 238 -8.56 4.62 -12.28
CA LYS A 238 -9.15 4.63 -13.62
C LYS A 238 -8.39 3.70 -14.57
N ILE A 239 -7.06 3.76 -14.57
CA ILE A 239 -6.21 2.90 -15.41
C ILE A 239 -6.38 1.44 -14.99
N TYR A 240 -6.41 1.14 -13.69
CA TYR A 240 -6.68 -0.20 -13.17
C TYR A 240 -8.05 -0.72 -13.60
N SER A 241 -9.09 0.11 -13.48
CA SER A 241 -10.45 -0.21 -13.89
C SER A 241 -10.55 -0.47 -15.40
N PHE A 242 -9.87 0.34 -16.20
CA PHE A 242 -9.81 0.14 -17.66
C PHE A 242 -9.10 -1.16 -18.02
N ALA A 243 -7.97 -1.47 -17.40
CA ALA A 243 -7.24 -2.71 -17.62
C ALA A 243 -8.09 -3.94 -17.23
N PHE A 244 -8.84 -3.85 -16.12
CA PHE A 244 -9.71 -4.92 -15.66
C PHE A 244 -10.91 -5.12 -16.60
N LEU A 245 -11.57 -4.03 -17.03
CA LEU A 245 -12.68 -4.07 -17.97
C LEU A 245 -12.25 -4.60 -19.35
N SER A 246 -11.09 -4.15 -19.85
CA SER A 246 -10.56 -4.63 -21.11
C SER A 246 -10.27 -6.13 -21.07
N TYR A 247 -9.69 -6.62 -19.99
CA TYR A 247 -9.49 -8.06 -19.78
C TYR A 247 -10.82 -8.82 -19.80
N PHE A 248 -11.84 -8.33 -19.06
CA PHE A 248 -13.15 -8.96 -19.01
C PHE A 248 -13.82 -9.06 -20.39
N ILE A 249 -13.70 -8.02 -21.21
CA ILE A 249 -14.26 -8.02 -22.57
C ILE A 249 -13.45 -8.97 -23.47
N LEU A 250 -12.13 -8.84 -23.46
CA LEU A 250 -11.26 -9.51 -24.43
C LEU A 250 -11.09 -11.01 -24.13
N VAL A 251 -11.20 -11.44 -22.87
CA VAL A 251 -11.09 -12.86 -22.50
C VAL A 251 -12.12 -13.77 -23.22
N ASN A 252 -13.23 -13.18 -23.69
CA ASN A 252 -14.25 -13.88 -24.45
C ASN A 252 -13.99 -13.87 -25.98
N CYS A 253 -12.94 -13.20 -26.45
CA CYS A 253 -12.57 -13.14 -27.86
C CYS A 253 -11.56 -14.26 -28.18
N SER A 254 -11.81 -15.00 -29.27
CA SER A 254 -10.98 -16.16 -29.67
C SER A 254 -9.53 -15.84 -30.04
N PHE A 255 -9.24 -14.57 -30.35
CA PHE A 255 -7.90 -14.10 -30.69
C PHE A 255 -7.12 -13.60 -29.45
N PHE A 256 -7.76 -13.53 -28.29
CA PHE A 256 -7.19 -12.92 -27.09
C PHE A 256 -6.22 -13.88 -26.39
N ASN A 257 -5.06 -13.36 -26.04
CA ASN A 257 -4.09 -14.10 -25.23
C ASN A 257 -4.41 -13.92 -23.74
N PRO A 258 -4.67 -15.00 -22.96
CA PRO A 258 -4.93 -14.93 -21.52
C PRO A 258 -3.85 -14.21 -20.70
N GLN A 259 -2.63 -14.04 -21.24
CA GLN A 259 -1.53 -13.32 -20.59
C GLN A 259 -1.76 -11.80 -20.47
N TRP A 260 -2.90 -11.27 -20.90
CA TRP A 260 -3.28 -9.86 -20.69
C TRP A 260 -3.44 -9.47 -19.20
N ASP A 261 -3.59 -10.44 -18.32
CA ASP A 261 -3.56 -10.24 -16.87
C ASP A 261 -2.22 -9.64 -16.37
N TYR A 262 -1.13 -9.78 -17.13
CA TYR A 262 0.11 -9.04 -16.89
C TYR A 262 -0.10 -7.53 -16.94
N ALA A 263 -0.97 -7.00 -17.79
CA ALA A 263 -1.25 -5.57 -17.87
C ALA A 263 -1.90 -5.06 -16.56
N ILE A 264 -2.84 -5.83 -16.00
CA ILE A 264 -3.47 -5.51 -14.70
C ILE A 264 -2.41 -5.48 -13.60
N SER A 265 -1.53 -6.46 -13.58
CA SER A 265 -0.45 -6.59 -12.59
C SER A 265 0.57 -5.48 -12.68
N LEU A 266 0.92 -5.04 -13.91
CA LEU A 266 1.79 -3.88 -14.13
C LEU A 266 1.17 -2.60 -13.58
N VAL A 267 -0.13 -2.38 -13.80
CA VAL A 267 -0.84 -1.20 -13.26
C VAL A 267 -0.82 -1.22 -11.73
N MET A 268 -1.14 -2.35 -11.11
CA MET A 268 -1.07 -2.48 -9.64
C MET A 268 0.35 -2.24 -9.12
N GLY A 269 1.34 -2.82 -9.78
CA GLY A 269 2.75 -2.63 -9.44
C GLY A 269 3.17 -1.17 -9.54
N LEU A 270 2.77 -0.46 -10.60
CA LEU A 270 3.05 0.95 -10.78
C LEU A 270 2.40 1.80 -9.67
N VAL A 271 1.15 1.52 -9.31
CA VAL A 271 0.48 2.23 -8.20
C VAL A 271 1.21 2.01 -6.88
N ILE A 272 1.64 0.78 -6.57
CA ILE A 272 2.45 0.48 -5.39
C ILE A 272 3.75 1.30 -5.39
N LEU A 273 4.47 1.34 -6.51
CA LEU A 273 5.73 2.09 -6.63
C LEU A 273 5.52 3.60 -6.51
N VAL A 274 4.43 4.14 -7.06
CA VAL A 274 4.08 5.55 -6.91
C VAL A 274 3.78 5.88 -5.44
N ILE A 275 3.06 5.02 -4.73
CA ILE A 275 2.79 5.19 -3.30
C ILE A 275 4.10 5.11 -2.50
N ALA A 276 5.00 4.17 -2.84
CA ALA A 276 6.31 4.05 -2.22
C ALA A 276 7.15 5.32 -2.39
N TYR A 277 7.24 5.79 -3.63
CA TYR A 277 7.98 6.98 -3.98
C TYR A 277 7.45 8.23 -3.26
N MET A 278 6.14 8.44 -3.30
CA MET A 278 5.50 9.59 -2.64
C MET A 278 5.65 9.50 -1.11
N GLY A 279 5.55 8.29 -0.53
CA GLY A 279 5.78 8.08 0.91
C GLY A 279 7.19 8.42 1.36
N LEU A 280 8.19 8.15 0.52
CA LEU A 280 9.60 8.48 0.80
C LEU A 280 9.89 9.98 0.65
N LEU A 281 9.33 10.64 -0.38
CA LEU A 281 9.65 12.02 -0.72
C LEU A 281 8.76 13.06 -0.04
N GLN A 282 7.47 12.78 0.08
CA GLN A 282 6.50 13.72 0.63
C GLN A 282 6.05 13.30 2.02
N LYS A 283 6.87 13.60 3.00
CA LYS A 283 6.59 13.37 4.43
C LYS A 283 5.24 13.93 4.91
N ARG A 284 4.68 14.93 4.20
CA ARG A 284 3.40 15.58 4.51
C ARG A 284 2.16 14.83 3.99
N VAL A 285 2.31 13.91 3.04
CA VAL A 285 1.17 13.18 2.43
C VAL A 285 0.74 11.99 3.30
N PHE A 286 1.66 11.41 4.05
CA PHE A 286 1.43 10.18 4.85
C PHE A 286 1.24 10.43 6.34
N SER A 287 1.75 11.54 6.86
CA SER A 287 1.56 11.89 8.26
C SER A 287 1.68 13.38 8.46
N SER A 288 0.95 13.92 9.40
CA SER A 288 1.22 15.22 10.01
C SER A 288 2.60 15.28 10.70
N GLU A 289 3.39 14.19 10.70
CA GLU A 289 4.70 14.10 11.30
C GLU A 289 5.73 13.39 10.39
N PRO A 290 6.98 13.88 10.29
CA PRO A 290 8.01 13.33 9.39
C PRO A 290 8.49 11.93 9.81
N ILE A 291 8.79 11.07 8.81
CA ILE A 291 9.41 9.72 8.99
C ILE A 291 10.68 9.77 9.84
N GLU A 292 11.38 10.90 9.85
CA GLU A 292 12.51 11.14 10.79
C GLU A 292 12.16 10.87 12.25
N ARG A 293 10.88 10.98 12.65
CA ARG A 293 10.46 10.60 14.01
C ARG A 293 10.38 9.09 14.22
N ILE A 294 10.10 8.31 13.19
CA ILE A 294 10.09 6.84 13.32
C ILE A 294 11.50 6.32 13.60
N PHE A 295 12.51 6.91 12.94
CA PHE A 295 13.92 6.60 13.17
C PHE A 295 14.57 7.44 14.29
N SER A 296 14.01 8.61 14.62
CA SER A 296 14.57 9.51 15.65
C SER A 296 14.15 9.13 17.07
N VAL A 297 13.08 8.38 17.28
CA VAL A 297 12.73 7.84 18.62
C VAL A 297 13.85 6.95 19.17
N GLN A 298 14.64 6.31 18.29
CA GLN A 298 15.81 5.55 18.68
C GLN A 298 17.03 6.46 18.95
N LYS A 299 17.10 7.64 18.34
CA LYS A 299 18.22 8.59 18.44
C LYS A 299 18.13 9.47 19.68
N TYR A 300 16.92 9.74 20.20
CA TYR A 300 16.70 10.54 21.42
C TYR A 300 16.70 9.72 22.72
N ARG A 301 16.73 8.38 22.63
CA ARG A 301 16.83 7.50 23.81
C ARG A 301 18.20 7.59 24.52
N SER A 302 19.19 8.23 23.91
CA SER A 302 20.53 8.40 24.45
C SER A 302 20.84 9.84 24.92
N SER A 303 19.88 10.79 24.85
CA SER A 303 20.15 12.13 25.42
C SER A 303 19.88 12.11 26.92
N SER A 304 20.93 12.39 27.68
CA SER A 304 20.96 12.47 29.12
C SER A 304 20.29 13.75 29.69
N LEU A 305 19.36 14.37 28.94
CA LEU A 305 18.71 15.59 29.41
C LEU A 305 17.66 15.25 30.47
N THR A 306 17.91 15.64 31.70
CA THR A 306 16.93 15.51 32.80
C THR A 306 15.77 16.49 32.57
N LYS A 307 14.58 16.19 33.11
CA LYS A 307 13.43 17.10 33.02
C LYS A 307 13.73 18.50 33.55
N GLY A 308 14.49 18.60 34.62
CA GLY A 308 14.91 19.90 35.18
C GLY A 308 15.86 20.69 34.28
N ALA A 309 16.79 19.99 33.59
CA ALA A 309 17.68 20.63 32.63
C ALA A 309 16.91 21.10 31.38
N SER A 310 15.93 20.32 30.92
CA SER A 310 15.04 20.70 29.79
C SER A 310 14.24 21.97 30.11
N GLU A 311 13.68 22.08 31.32
CA GLU A 311 12.93 23.26 31.75
C GLU A 311 13.84 24.48 31.91
N ALA A 312 15.06 24.31 32.44
CA ALA A 312 16.04 25.40 32.57
C ALA A 312 16.47 25.96 31.19
N ILE A 313 16.66 25.09 30.21
CA ILE A 313 16.97 25.50 28.83
C ILE A 313 15.79 26.24 28.21
N LYS A 314 14.55 25.77 28.39
CA LYS A 314 13.35 26.45 27.95
C LYS A 314 13.24 27.86 28.47
N LEU A 315 13.45 28.07 29.78
CA LEU A 315 13.41 29.39 30.42
C LEU A 315 14.48 30.34 29.85
N LYS A 316 15.71 29.85 29.63
CA LYS A 316 16.76 30.65 28.98
C LYS A 316 16.37 31.02 27.53
N LEU A 317 15.84 30.07 26.78
CA LEU A 317 15.37 30.29 25.39
C LEU A 317 14.25 31.33 25.34
N GLU A 318 13.27 31.25 26.24
CA GLU A 318 12.19 32.24 26.35
C GLU A 318 12.73 33.65 26.67
N ARG A 319 13.69 33.77 27.56
CA ARG A 319 14.34 35.05 27.84
C ARG A 319 15.04 35.65 26.63
N MET A 320 15.83 34.85 25.88
CA MET A 320 16.50 35.30 24.67
C MET A 320 15.51 35.76 23.59
N LEU A 321 14.34 35.12 23.52
CA LEU A 321 13.29 35.51 22.57
C LEU A 321 12.53 36.77 22.98
N THR A 322 12.28 36.97 24.27
CA THR A 322 11.47 38.09 24.79
C THR A 322 12.30 39.34 25.04
N GLU A 323 13.48 39.19 25.69
CA GLU A 323 14.34 40.31 26.08
C GLU A 323 15.34 40.66 24.97
N GLU A 324 16.06 39.69 24.43
CA GLU A 324 17.12 39.92 23.45
C GLU A 324 16.62 39.93 22.00
N GLN A 325 15.40 39.42 21.75
CA GLN A 325 14.75 39.35 20.44
C GLN A 325 15.60 38.67 19.34
N VAL A 326 16.36 37.64 19.72
CA VAL A 326 17.29 36.93 18.82
C VAL A 326 16.65 36.40 17.54
N PHE A 327 15.31 36.29 17.47
CA PHE A 327 14.59 35.92 16.28
C PHE A 327 14.74 36.92 15.13
N LYS A 328 15.18 38.15 15.39
CA LYS A 328 15.45 39.19 14.41
C LYS A 328 16.75 38.96 13.63
N GLU A 329 17.65 38.13 14.17
CA GLU A 329 18.88 37.79 13.47
C GLU A 329 18.59 37.00 12.21
N ASN A 330 19.00 37.57 11.10
CA ASN A 330 18.64 37.06 9.77
C ASN A 330 19.17 35.65 9.49
N GLU A 331 20.39 35.31 9.87
CA GLU A 331 21.06 34.06 9.54
C GLU A 331 21.15 33.08 10.72
N LEU A 332 20.38 33.32 11.78
CA LEU A 332 20.42 32.50 13.00
C LEU A 332 20.12 31.03 12.69
N ARG A 333 21.10 30.17 12.94
CA ARG A 333 20.98 28.73 12.77
C ARG A 333 20.77 28.04 14.12
N LEU A 334 20.27 26.81 14.09
CA LEU A 334 20.10 25.98 15.27
C LEU A 334 21.42 25.78 16.05
N ASP A 335 22.53 25.69 15.30
CA ASP A 335 23.87 25.50 15.88
C ASP A 335 24.35 26.77 16.64
N ASP A 336 24.06 27.95 16.10
CA ASP A 336 24.41 29.23 16.69
C ASP A 336 23.66 29.42 18.00
N LEU A 337 22.34 29.19 17.99
CA LEU A 337 21.50 29.29 19.19
C LEU A 337 21.85 28.24 20.25
N ALA A 338 22.23 27.05 19.82
CA ALA A 338 22.72 26.02 20.75
C ALA A 338 24.04 26.42 21.43
N ALA A 339 24.95 27.06 20.67
CA ALA A 339 26.18 27.61 21.18
C ALA A 339 25.93 28.75 22.20
N TYR A 340 25.01 29.69 21.93
CA TYR A 340 24.60 30.73 22.87
C TYR A 340 24.06 30.15 24.20
N LEU A 341 23.30 29.05 24.11
CA LEU A 341 22.78 28.39 25.29
C LEU A 341 23.77 27.42 25.97
N ASN A 342 24.98 27.27 25.42
CA ASN A 342 26.03 26.34 25.85
C ASN A 342 25.53 24.88 25.92
N ILE A 343 24.78 24.44 24.91
CA ILE A 343 24.26 23.09 24.75
C ILE A 343 24.51 22.59 23.34
N ASN A 344 24.37 21.29 23.10
CA ASN A 344 24.46 20.79 21.73
C ASN A 344 23.15 20.98 20.98
N ARG A 345 23.24 21.03 19.61
CA ARG A 345 22.09 21.22 18.71
C ARG A 345 20.97 20.20 18.94
N HIS A 346 21.32 18.97 19.35
CA HIS A 346 20.33 17.92 19.57
C HIS A 346 19.51 18.18 20.83
N GLN A 347 20.14 18.67 21.91
CA GLN A 347 19.47 19.06 23.14
C GLN A 347 18.52 20.23 22.90
N LEU A 348 18.95 21.27 22.15
CA LEU A 348 18.10 22.39 21.80
C LEU A 348 16.90 21.96 20.94
N SER A 349 17.15 21.16 19.91
CA SER A 349 16.09 20.62 19.08
C SER A 349 15.10 19.76 19.87
N GLN A 350 15.59 19.00 20.87
CA GLN A 350 14.74 18.22 21.77
C GLN A 350 13.87 19.13 22.63
N VAL A 351 14.42 20.17 23.26
CA VAL A 351 13.68 21.11 24.10
C VAL A 351 12.58 21.81 23.27
N ILE A 352 12.92 22.33 22.08
CA ILE A 352 11.93 22.99 21.22
C ILE A 352 10.81 22.01 20.85
N ASN A 353 11.13 20.78 20.46
CA ASN A 353 10.13 19.80 20.12
C ASN A 353 9.30 19.32 21.32
N GLU A 354 9.91 19.18 22.48
CA GLU A 354 9.25 18.69 23.70
C GLU A 354 8.24 19.72 24.24
N HIS A 355 8.64 20.98 24.33
CA HIS A 355 7.83 22.03 24.96
C HIS A 355 6.89 22.76 24.01
N TYR A 356 7.29 22.96 22.74
CA TYR A 356 6.52 23.76 21.77
C TYR A 356 5.88 22.93 20.65
N LYS A 357 6.22 21.63 20.53
CA LYS A 357 5.68 20.69 19.52
C LYS A 357 5.90 21.11 18.07
N VAL A 358 6.94 21.91 17.82
CA VAL A 358 7.30 22.43 16.49
C VAL A 358 8.78 22.24 16.23
N ASN A 359 9.21 22.33 14.96
CA ASN A 359 10.63 22.37 14.62
C ASN A 359 11.22 23.78 14.81
N PHE A 360 12.55 23.88 14.79
CA PHE A 360 13.28 25.12 14.96
C PHE A 360 12.83 26.23 14.01
N PHE A 361 12.68 25.96 12.72
CA PHE A 361 12.28 26.95 11.73
C PHE A 361 10.86 27.48 11.99
N PHE A 362 9.93 26.59 12.27
CA PHE A 362 8.55 26.97 12.56
C PHE A 362 8.43 27.73 13.90
N PHE A 363 9.26 27.35 14.87
CA PHE A 363 9.35 28.04 16.15
C PHE A 363 9.73 29.50 15.98
N PHE A 364 10.82 29.80 15.26
CA PHE A 364 11.26 31.17 15.00
C PHE A 364 10.30 31.93 14.09
N TYR A 365 9.78 31.27 13.06
CA TYR A 365 8.76 31.85 12.17
C TYR A 365 7.56 32.42 12.94
N LYS A 366 7.06 31.69 13.95
CA LYS A 366 5.95 32.14 14.79
C LYS A 366 6.25 33.44 15.54
N TYR A 367 7.45 33.58 16.09
CA TYR A 367 7.87 34.82 16.78
C TYR A 367 8.05 35.97 15.81
N ARG A 368 8.63 35.75 14.64
CA ARG A 368 8.77 36.77 13.57
C ARG A 368 7.43 37.26 13.08
N VAL A 369 6.50 36.38 12.82
CA VAL A 369 5.13 36.76 12.39
C VAL A 369 4.42 37.54 13.50
N ALA A 370 4.48 37.10 14.76
CA ALA A 370 3.88 37.83 15.87
C ALA A 370 4.48 39.23 16.05
N TYR A 371 5.77 39.38 15.78
CA TYR A 371 6.44 40.68 15.79
C TYR A 371 5.95 41.58 14.66
N VAL A 372 5.89 41.08 13.43
CA VAL A 372 5.36 41.81 12.25
C VAL A 372 3.91 42.25 12.50
N MET A 373 3.06 41.39 13.04
CA MET A 373 1.67 41.74 13.35
C MET A 373 1.57 42.88 14.38
N ARG A 374 2.43 42.91 15.40
CA ARG A 374 2.48 44.01 16.36
C ARG A 374 2.90 45.31 15.71
N MET A 375 3.93 45.31 14.87
CA MET A 375 4.42 46.48 14.20
C MET A 375 3.42 47.06 13.18
N LEU A 376 2.70 46.19 12.48
CA LEU A 376 1.61 46.62 11.60
C LEU A 376 0.43 47.26 12.33
N ALA A 377 0.22 46.94 13.58
CA ALA A 377 -0.82 47.54 14.42
C ALA A 377 -0.36 48.85 15.11
N ASP A 378 0.94 49.15 15.13
CA ASP A 378 1.49 50.31 15.82
C ASP A 378 1.53 51.54 14.89
N PRO A 379 0.89 52.68 15.23
CA PRO A 379 0.89 53.90 14.46
C PRO A 379 2.29 54.44 14.14
N ALA A 380 3.28 54.14 14.96
CA ALA A 380 4.67 54.55 14.73
C ALA A 380 5.26 53.97 13.45
N TYR A 381 4.76 52.87 12.96
CA TYR A 381 5.20 52.20 11.74
C TYR A 381 4.27 52.41 10.53
N ALA A 382 3.32 53.38 10.61
CA ALA A 382 2.37 53.63 9.53
C ALA A 382 3.03 54.00 8.17
N ASN A 383 4.26 54.52 8.19
CA ASN A 383 5.00 54.86 6.99
C ASN A 383 5.93 53.75 6.47
N TYR A 384 5.98 52.59 7.16
CA TYR A 384 6.82 51.46 6.76
C TYR A 384 6.05 50.52 5.80
N THR A 385 6.73 50.05 4.78
CA THR A 385 6.17 49.02 3.93
C THR A 385 6.18 47.65 4.66
N ILE A 386 5.25 46.73 4.33
CA ILE A 386 5.22 45.40 4.87
C ILE A 386 6.57 44.68 4.71
N ILE A 387 7.27 44.94 3.60
CA ILE A 387 8.58 44.33 3.32
C ILE A 387 9.64 44.86 4.28
N GLN A 388 9.66 46.14 4.57
CA GLN A 388 10.59 46.76 5.52
C GLN A 388 10.38 46.18 6.92
N ILE A 389 9.12 46.04 7.38
CA ILE A 389 8.77 45.43 8.66
C ILE A 389 9.18 43.95 8.68
N ALA A 390 9.00 43.22 7.57
CA ALA A 390 9.41 41.83 7.49
C ALA A 390 10.94 41.65 7.61
N TYR A 391 11.72 42.51 6.97
CA TYR A 391 13.18 42.52 7.10
C TYR A 391 13.63 42.83 8.53
N GLU A 392 12.97 43.75 9.21
CA GLU A 392 13.27 44.09 10.60
C GLU A 392 12.91 42.95 11.56
N ALA A 393 11.97 42.10 11.19
CA ALA A 393 11.59 40.87 11.90
C ALA A 393 12.52 39.68 11.61
N GLY A 394 13.53 39.84 10.75
CA GLY A 394 14.49 38.80 10.43
C GLY A 394 14.13 37.91 9.24
N PHE A 395 13.18 38.31 8.37
CA PHE A 395 12.94 37.61 7.12
C PHE A 395 13.93 37.99 6.03
N HIS A 396 14.41 37.02 5.23
CA HIS A 396 15.45 37.25 4.20
C HIS A 396 14.93 37.43 2.80
N THR A 397 13.81 36.81 2.46
CA THR A 397 13.34 36.70 1.09
C THR A 397 11.88 37.07 0.98
N LYS A 398 11.54 37.66 -0.17
CA LYS A 398 10.17 37.81 -0.62
C LYS A 398 9.64 36.39 -0.93
N SER A 399 9.04 35.71 0.02
CA SER A 399 8.35 34.43 -0.22
C SER A 399 6.85 34.65 -0.30
#